data_aa9d31c7f234fbf89e2af0ad81eea174
#
_entry.id   aa9d31c7f234fbf89e2af0ad81eea174
#
_cell.length_a   1.000
_cell.length_b   1.000
_cell.length_c   1.000
_cell.angle_alpha   90.00
_cell.angle_beta   90.00
_cell.angle_gamma   90.00
#
_symmetry.space_group_name_H-M   'P 1'
#
loop_
_entity.id
_entity.type
_entity.pdbx_description
1 polymer ?
#
loop_
_entity_poly.entity_id
_entity_poly.type
_entity_poly.pdbx_seq_one_letter_code
_entity_poly.pdbx_strand_id
1 'polypeptide(L)'
;LTSVGAGRKALDAYVNKFIDFRLKIEAAEVAGLDTSRVFQKEQDEYRRCLIKSYLTDEETAEQEARQYYDKMKSGRRAGRVYVKHIFKYLPQNISGHTLREMESRMDSIYRALAKEGGAVPSFDACVEQFSDEKKAFWVGWLQMPVEFEDIVFGLNAGEISRPFLTPQGIHIVKVLEQQEILPFERMKDKIIRCQTRRHGMDKGTRAFVDKLKKEYHYMPDKAGIDELLAKGSTSRVLFTLDGKAYGGKEFAGFAAVYPAGTRKIGRAH
;
A
#
# COMPACT_ATOMS: atom_id res chain seq x y z
N LEU A 1 -40.49 23.69 6.26
CA LEU A 1 -40.47 24.66 7.36
C LEU A 1 -41.31 24.12 8.51
N THR A 2 -40.66 23.41 9.40
CA THR A 2 -41.18 22.88 10.68
C THR A 2 -41.72 23.99 11.57
N SER A 3 -42.78 23.70 12.32
CA SER A 3 -43.42 24.58 13.25
C SER A 3 -42.39 25.31 14.13
N VAL A 4 -42.56 26.58 14.38
CA VAL A 4 -41.67 27.47 15.14
C VAL A 4 -41.23 26.85 16.49
N GLY A 5 -42.08 26.05 17.14
CA GLY A 5 -41.78 25.36 18.40
C GLY A 5 -40.83 24.17 18.26
N ALA A 6 -40.87 23.41 17.15
CA ALA A 6 -39.95 22.31 16.91
C ALA A 6 -38.56 22.84 16.53
N GLY A 7 -38.50 23.96 15.80
CA GLY A 7 -37.23 24.63 15.47
C GLY A 7 -36.52 25.17 16.71
N ARG A 8 -37.27 25.72 17.68
CA ARG A 8 -36.72 26.26 18.92
C ARG A 8 -36.13 25.16 19.81
N LYS A 9 -36.83 24.03 20.01
CA LYS A 9 -36.32 22.88 20.77
C LYS A 9 -35.08 22.27 20.14
N ALA A 10 -35.03 22.15 18.78
CA ALA A 10 -33.86 21.68 18.07
C ALA A 10 -32.68 22.63 18.21
N LEU A 11 -32.92 23.95 18.17
CA LEU A 11 -31.90 24.98 18.39
C LEU A 11 -31.37 24.93 19.83
N ASP A 12 -32.24 24.83 20.82
CA ASP A 12 -31.84 24.73 22.24
C ASP A 12 -30.97 23.47 22.48
N ALA A 13 -31.37 22.33 21.91
CA ALA A 13 -30.57 21.11 21.99
C ALA A 13 -29.19 21.25 21.32
N TYR A 14 -29.11 22.00 20.21
CA TYR A 14 -27.88 22.28 19.53
C TYR A 14 -26.97 23.25 20.32
N VAL A 15 -27.56 24.28 20.92
CA VAL A 15 -26.83 25.20 21.80
C VAL A 15 -26.28 24.47 23.02
N ASN A 16 -27.07 23.59 23.65
CA ASN A 16 -26.57 22.78 24.76
C ASN A 16 -25.37 21.88 24.33
N LYS A 17 -25.46 21.23 23.19
CA LYS A 17 -24.29 20.47 22.61
C LYS A 17 -23.08 21.36 22.41
N PHE A 18 -23.24 22.57 21.93
CA PHE A 18 -22.17 23.53 21.78
C PHE A 18 -21.54 23.93 23.11
N ILE A 19 -22.38 24.20 24.12
CA ILE A 19 -21.91 24.51 25.49
C ILE A 19 -21.13 23.33 26.06
N ASP A 20 -21.66 22.11 25.99
CA ASP A 20 -20.95 20.88 26.44
C ASP A 20 -19.64 20.70 25.76
N PHE A 21 -19.59 20.94 24.44
CA PHE A 21 -18.37 20.85 23.66
C PHE A 21 -17.31 21.87 24.10
N ARG A 22 -17.72 23.13 24.29
CA ARG A 22 -16.82 24.21 24.76
C ARG A 22 -16.30 23.95 26.15
N LEU A 23 -17.16 23.52 27.08
CA LEU A 23 -16.76 23.17 28.45
C LEU A 23 -15.73 22.03 28.48
N LYS A 24 -15.90 21.01 27.63
CA LYS A 24 -14.94 19.92 27.53
C LYS A 24 -13.58 20.39 26.99
N ILE A 25 -13.57 21.30 26.01
CA ILE A 25 -12.33 21.88 25.50
C ILE A 25 -11.63 22.67 26.59
N GLU A 26 -12.34 23.58 27.25
CA GLU A 26 -11.79 24.41 28.34
C GLU A 26 -11.22 23.55 29.48
N ALA A 27 -11.93 22.50 29.88
CA ALA A 27 -11.44 21.56 30.89
C ALA A 27 -10.18 20.81 30.43
N ALA A 28 -10.08 20.45 29.15
CA ALA A 28 -8.93 19.79 28.61
C ALA A 28 -7.69 20.73 28.51
N GLU A 29 -7.89 21.98 28.13
CA GLU A 29 -6.86 23.02 28.11
C GLU A 29 -6.36 23.34 29.53
N VAL A 30 -7.24 23.52 30.49
CA VAL A 30 -6.88 23.72 31.92
C VAL A 30 -6.10 22.52 32.45
N ALA A 31 -6.45 21.31 32.05
CA ALA A 31 -5.73 20.08 32.41
C ALA A 31 -4.41 19.87 31.64
N GLY A 32 -4.07 20.73 30.67
CA GLY A 32 -2.87 20.66 29.84
C GLY A 32 -2.84 19.45 28.91
N LEU A 33 -4.01 18.89 28.57
CA LEU A 33 -4.09 17.71 27.69
C LEU A 33 -3.69 18.05 26.25
N ASP A 34 -4.00 19.27 25.80
CA ASP A 34 -3.63 19.81 24.47
C ASP A 34 -2.12 19.95 24.26
N THR A 35 -1.36 20.15 25.34
CA THR A 35 0.10 20.27 25.32
C THR A 35 0.80 18.92 25.57
N SER A 36 0.05 17.86 25.88
CA SER A 36 0.61 16.55 26.11
C SER A 36 1.26 15.99 24.83
N ARG A 37 2.42 15.32 24.98
CA ARG A 37 3.14 14.71 23.85
C ARG A 37 2.29 13.69 23.07
N VAL A 38 1.41 12.98 23.76
CA VAL A 38 0.52 11.97 23.16
C VAL A 38 -0.49 12.68 22.24
N PHE A 39 -1.16 13.71 22.73
CA PHE A 39 -2.13 14.49 21.97
C PHE A 39 -1.48 15.17 20.75
N GLN A 40 -0.32 15.80 20.94
CA GLN A 40 0.41 16.44 19.83
C GLN A 40 0.80 15.43 18.75
N LYS A 41 1.25 14.24 19.13
CA LYS A 41 1.58 13.17 18.18
C LYS A 41 0.34 12.71 17.40
N GLU A 42 -0.79 12.48 18.06
CA GLU A 42 -2.05 12.09 17.41
C GLU A 42 -2.56 13.20 16.49
N GLN A 43 -2.50 14.46 16.93
CA GLN A 43 -2.86 15.60 16.11
C GLN A 43 -1.99 15.72 14.85
N ASP A 44 -0.69 15.51 14.97
CA ASP A 44 0.23 15.54 13.85
C ASP A 44 -0.01 14.36 12.89
N GLU A 45 -0.34 13.18 13.38
CA GLU A 45 -0.70 12.03 12.56
C GLU A 45 -2.01 12.30 11.80
N TYR A 46 -3.02 12.84 12.47
CA TYR A 46 -4.28 13.23 11.84
C TYR A 46 -4.09 14.33 10.80
N ARG A 47 -3.34 15.37 11.14
CA ARG A 47 -2.99 16.46 10.21
C ARG A 47 -2.26 15.94 8.98
N ARG A 48 -1.31 15.00 9.13
CA ARG A 48 -0.61 14.35 8.00
C ARG A 48 -1.56 13.56 7.11
N CYS A 49 -2.51 12.82 7.69
CA CYS A 49 -3.52 12.11 6.92
C CYS A 49 -4.37 13.05 6.08
N LEU A 50 -4.80 14.18 6.64
CA LEU A 50 -5.59 15.19 5.92
C LEU A 50 -4.76 15.88 4.83
N ILE A 51 -3.54 16.29 5.14
CA ILE A 51 -2.65 17.01 4.21
C ILE A 51 -2.23 16.11 3.03
N LYS A 52 -2.14 14.81 3.24
CA LYS A 52 -1.68 13.86 2.21
C LYS A 52 -2.48 13.95 0.90
N SER A 53 -3.78 14.19 0.98
CA SER A 53 -4.63 14.39 -0.20
C SER A 53 -4.34 15.70 -0.95
N TYR A 54 -3.84 16.72 -0.25
CA TYR A 54 -3.49 18.02 -0.83
C TYR A 54 -2.05 18.10 -1.34
N LEU A 55 -1.18 17.16 -0.91
CA LEU A 55 0.24 17.13 -1.29
C LEU A 55 0.52 16.26 -2.52
N THR A 56 -0.52 15.87 -3.26
CA THR A 56 -0.38 15.08 -4.49
C THR A 56 -0.82 15.93 -5.67
N ASP A 57 0.01 15.97 -6.69
CA ASP A 57 -0.38 16.52 -8.00
C ASP A 57 -1.36 15.52 -8.63
N GLU A 58 -2.65 15.88 -8.63
CA GLU A 58 -3.72 15.01 -9.12
C GLU A 58 -3.54 14.67 -10.60
N GLU A 59 -3.10 15.62 -11.41
CA GLU A 59 -2.89 15.41 -12.84
C GLU A 59 -1.78 14.38 -13.08
N THR A 60 -0.64 14.52 -12.40
CA THR A 60 0.46 13.58 -12.50
C THR A 60 0.05 12.19 -11.96
N ALA A 61 -0.68 12.14 -10.85
CA ALA A 61 -1.16 10.87 -10.27
C ALA A 61 -2.14 10.15 -11.21
N GLU A 62 -3.02 10.91 -11.90
CA GLU A 62 -3.94 10.34 -12.88
C GLU A 62 -3.22 9.84 -14.13
N GLN A 63 -2.26 10.59 -14.66
CA GLN A 63 -1.46 10.17 -15.82
C GLN A 63 -0.70 8.88 -15.53
N GLU A 64 -0.11 8.76 -14.36
CA GLU A 64 0.57 7.53 -13.92
C GLU A 64 -0.38 6.36 -13.73
N ALA A 65 -1.53 6.62 -13.11
CA ALA A 65 -2.55 5.59 -12.94
C ALA A 65 -3.05 5.09 -14.31
N ARG A 66 -3.17 5.97 -15.31
CA ARG A 66 -3.56 5.61 -16.68
C ARG A 66 -2.49 4.78 -17.37
N GLN A 67 -1.22 5.19 -17.30
CA GLN A 67 -0.10 4.40 -17.84
C GLN A 67 -0.03 3.01 -17.21
N TYR A 68 -0.23 2.93 -15.90
CA TYR A 68 -0.25 1.66 -15.17
C TYR A 68 -1.44 0.79 -15.58
N TYR A 69 -2.62 1.38 -15.72
CA TYR A 69 -3.83 0.69 -16.21
C TYR A 69 -3.62 0.13 -17.62
N ASP A 70 -3.09 0.93 -18.53
CA ASP A 70 -2.84 0.52 -19.93
C ASP A 70 -1.81 -0.61 -19.99
N LYS A 71 -0.74 -0.52 -19.19
CA LYS A 71 0.24 -1.59 -19.05
C LYS A 71 -0.38 -2.89 -18.54
N MET A 72 -1.22 -2.81 -17.50
CA MET A 72 -1.90 -3.99 -16.96
C MET A 72 -2.89 -4.57 -17.98
N LYS A 73 -3.64 -3.71 -18.67
CA LYS A 73 -4.61 -4.12 -19.68
C LYS A 73 -3.96 -4.81 -20.88
N SER A 74 -2.77 -4.39 -21.30
CA SER A 74 -2.06 -5.01 -22.42
C SER A 74 -1.58 -6.42 -22.13
N GLY A 75 -1.31 -6.77 -20.85
CA GLY A 75 -0.85 -8.10 -20.42
C GLY A 75 -1.92 -8.99 -19.80
N ARG A 76 -3.16 -8.51 -19.65
CA ARG A 76 -4.21 -9.22 -18.90
C ARG A 76 -5.49 -9.33 -19.72
N ARG A 77 -6.14 -10.52 -19.65
CA ARG A 77 -7.35 -10.82 -20.41
C ARG A 77 -8.64 -10.50 -19.66
N ALA A 78 -8.57 -10.35 -18.33
CA ALA A 78 -9.73 -10.16 -17.48
C ALA A 78 -9.48 -9.09 -16.40
N GLY A 79 -10.55 -8.47 -15.91
CA GLY A 79 -10.52 -7.54 -14.77
C GLY A 79 -10.62 -8.25 -13.42
N ARG A 80 -11.30 -9.41 -13.39
CA ARG A 80 -11.39 -10.32 -12.25
C ARG A 80 -11.41 -11.75 -12.74
N VAL A 81 -10.86 -12.64 -11.96
CA VAL A 81 -10.85 -14.08 -12.22
C VAL A 81 -11.35 -14.83 -10.99
N TYR A 82 -12.20 -15.85 -11.21
CA TYR A 82 -12.58 -16.79 -10.17
C TYR A 82 -11.65 -17.98 -10.26
N VAL A 83 -10.90 -18.24 -9.22
CA VAL A 83 -9.84 -19.24 -9.23
C VAL A 83 -9.99 -20.25 -8.11
N LYS A 84 -9.52 -21.46 -8.37
CA LYS A 84 -9.26 -22.48 -7.36
C LYS A 84 -7.80 -22.89 -7.48
N HIS A 85 -7.13 -23.17 -6.38
CA HIS A 85 -5.70 -23.47 -6.42
C HIS A 85 -5.31 -24.71 -5.59
N ILE A 86 -4.26 -25.37 -6.01
CA ILE A 86 -3.50 -26.28 -5.17
C ILE A 86 -2.37 -25.43 -4.58
N PHE A 87 -2.45 -25.18 -3.28
CA PHE A 87 -1.55 -24.28 -2.56
C PHE A 87 -0.81 -25.02 -1.46
N LYS A 88 0.50 -24.80 -1.38
CA LYS A 88 1.33 -25.25 -0.28
C LYS A 88 2.05 -24.06 0.34
N TYR A 89 1.76 -23.81 1.61
CA TYR A 89 2.43 -22.79 2.39
C TYR A 89 3.91 -23.10 2.55
N LEU A 90 4.75 -22.09 2.37
CA LEU A 90 6.18 -22.16 2.61
C LEU A 90 6.59 -21.21 3.75
N PRO A 91 7.13 -21.72 4.86
CA PRO A 91 7.66 -20.88 5.91
C PRO A 91 8.90 -20.11 5.43
N GLN A 92 9.12 -18.91 5.97
CA GLN A 92 10.22 -18.02 5.54
C GLN A 92 11.63 -18.66 5.71
N ASN A 93 11.78 -19.62 6.61
CA ASN A 93 13.06 -20.29 6.95
C ASN A 93 13.14 -21.70 6.35
N ILE A 94 12.43 -21.96 5.25
CA ILE A 94 12.47 -23.28 4.61
C ILE A 94 13.89 -23.61 4.11
N SER A 95 14.32 -24.86 4.30
CA SER A 95 15.59 -25.32 3.76
C SER A 95 15.53 -25.45 2.23
N GLY A 96 16.64 -25.20 1.55
CA GLY A 96 16.69 -25.35 0.09
C GLY A 96 16.41 -26.80 -0.36
N HIS A 97 16.65 -27.80 0.46
CA HIS A 97 16.31 -29.21 0.18
C HIS A 97 14.78 -29.40 0.19
N THR A 98 14.12 -28.97 1.26
CA THR A 98 12.65 -29.08 1.40
C THR A 98 11.91 -28.29 0.33
N LEU A 99 12.43 -27.12 -0.06
CA LEU A 99 11.86 -26.34 -1.15
C LEU A 99 11.88 -27.14 -2.46
N ARG A 100 13.02 -27.72 -2.83
CA ARG A 100 13.15 -28.54 -4.07
C ARG A 100 12.24 -29.77 -4.05
N GLU A 101 12.07 -30.41 -2.88
CA GLU A 101 11.14 -31.54 -2.74
C GLU A 101 9.69 -31.10 -2.98
N MET A 102 9.29 -29.96 -2.43
CA MET A 102 7.94 -29.40 -2.64
C MET A 102 7.72 -28.98 -4.10
N GLU A 103 8.70 -28.31 -4.73
CA GLU A 103 8.65 -27.99 -6.16
C GLU A 103 8.49 -29.25 -7.02
N SER A 104 9.32 -30.27 -6.79
CA SER A 104 9.23 -31.55 -7.50
C SER A 104 7.87 -32.25 -7.33
N ARG A 105 7.30 -32.18 -6.12
CA ARG A 105 5.96 -32.73 -5.84
C ARG A 105 4.88 -31.95 -6.59
N MET A 106 4.93 -30.63 -6.60
CA MET A 106 3.97 -29.79 -7.34
C MET A 106 4.09 -30.01 -8.85
N ASP A 107 5.31 -30.14 -9.37
CA ASP A 107 5.54 -30.50 -10.77
C ASP A 107 4.95 -31.86 -11.14
N SER A 108 5.03 -32.85 -10.24
CA SER A 108 4.44 -34.17 -10.44
C SER A 108 2.93 -34.12 -10.49
N ILE A 109 2.29 -33.31 -9.60
CA ILE A 109 0.85 -33.07 -9.62
C ILE A 109 0.43 -32.38 -10.92
N TYR A 110 1.15 -31.35 -11.34
CA TYR A 110 0.87 -30.63 -12.59
C TYR A 110 0.97 -31.57 -13.81
N ARG A 111 2.02 -32.40 -13.90
CA ARG A 111 2.18 -33.38 -14.98
C ARG A 111 1.04 -34.40 -15.00
N ALA A 112 0.54 -34.82 -13.83
CA ALA A 112 -0.61 -35.70 -13.75
C ALA A 112 -1.90 -35.03 -14.26
N LEU A 113 -2.08 -33.74 -13.96
CA LEU A 113 -3.23 -32.93 -14.42
C LEU A 113 -3.15 -32.57 -15.90
N ALA A 114 -1.94 -32.45 -16.47
CA ALA A 114 -1.71 -32.07 -17.87
C ALA A 114 -1.63 -33.28 -18.83
N LYS A 115 -1.78 -34.52 -18.36
CA LYS A 115 -1.65 -35.72 -19.17
C LYS A 115 -2.84 -35.86 -20.12
N GLU A 116 -2.61 -35.91 -21.41
CA GLU A 116 -3.61 -36.27 -22.40
C GLU A 116 -3.73 -37.81 -22.48
N GLY A 117 -4.98 -38.35 -22.50
CA GLY A 117 -5.28 -39.74 -22.86
C GLY A 117 -5.12 -40.79 -21.75
N GLY A 118 -5.29 -40.44 -20.45
CA GLY A 118 -5.29 -41.39 -19.34
C GLY A 118 -6.36 -41.05 -18.28
N ALA A 119 -6.45 -41.86 -17.21
CA ALA A 119 -7.24 -41.51 -16.02
C ALA A 119 -6.59 -40.27 -15.34
N VAL A 120 -7.05 -39.08 -15.72
CA VAL A 120 -6.58 -37.80 -15.15
C VAL A 120 -7.32 -37.55 -13.86
N PRO A 121 -6.63 -37.33 -12.72
CA PRO A 121 -7.31 -36.92 -11.50
C PRO A 121 -8.04 -35.60 -11.75
N SER A 122 -9.21 -35.39 -11.17
CA SER A 122 -9.86 -34.10 -11.25
C SER A 122 -9.04 -33.05 -10.48
N PHE A 123 -9.04 -31.82 -10.96
CA PHE A 123 -8.37 -30.72 -10.25
C PHE A 123 -8.91 -30.59 -8.83
N ASP A 124 -10.22 -30.79 -8.64
CA ASP A 124 -10.87 -30.73 -7.33
C ASP A 124 -10.38 -31.83 -6.40
N ALA A 125 -10.21 -33.07 -6.89
CA ALA A 125 -9.64 -34.16 -6.09
C ALA A 125 -8.20 -33.84 -5.65
N CYS A 126 -7.39 -33.25 -6.52
CA CYS A 126 -6.04 -32.80 -6.16
C CYS A 126 -6.05 -31.66 -5.14
N VAL A 127 -6.99 -30.72 -5.23
CA VAL A 127 -7.15 -29.67 -4.22
C VAL A 127 -7.51 -30.28 -2.86
N GLU A 128 -8.48 -31.21 -2.81
CA GLU A 128 -8.87 -31.85 -1.55
C GLU A 128 -7.73 -32.64 -0.90
N GLN A 129 -6.91 -33.29 -1.71
CA GLN A 129 -5.83 -34.15 -1.25
C GLN A 129 -4.55 -33.37 -0.91
N PHE A 130 -4.19 -32.36 -1.67
CA PHE A 130 -2.85 -31.76 -1.61
C PHE A 130 -2.84 -30.28 -1.21
N SER A 131 -3.97 -29.55 -1.27
CA SER A 131 -4.00 -28.12 -0.98
C SER A 131 -4.18 -27.84 0.51
N ASP A 132 -3.48 -26.83 0.99
CA ASP A 132 -3.69 -26.27 2.33
C ASP A 132 -4.92 -25.36 2.36
N GLU A 133 -5.31 -24.80 1.20
CA GLU A 133 -6.49 -23.96 1.00
C GLU A 133 -7.41 -24.61 -0.06
N LYS A 134 -8.68 -24.81 0.28
CA LYS A 134 -9.59 -25.61 -0.56
C LYS A 134 -10.66 -24.80 -1.27
N LYS A 135 -10.90 -23.57 -0.81
CA LYS A 135 -11.97 -22.71 -1.32
C LYS A 135 -11.55 -21.96 -2.58
N ALA A 136 -12.44 -21.89 -3.54
CA ALA A 136 -12.30 -20.99 -4.67
C ALA A 136 -12.62 -19.55 -4.26
N PHE A 137 -11.95 -18.58 -4.90
CA PHE A 137 -12.10 -17.16 -4.57
C PHE A 137 -11.92 -16.27 -5.79
N TRP A 138 -12.46 -15.05 -5.69
CA TRP A 138 -12.31 -14.01 -6.70
C TRP A 138 -11.05 -13.22 -6.49
N VAL A 139 -10.28 -13.04 -7.55
CA VAL A 139 -9.10 -12.20 -7.60
C VAL A 139 -9.34 -11.03 -8.57
N GLY A 140 -9.21 -9.82 -8.08
CA GLY A 140 -9.18 -8.61 -8.90
C GLY A 140 -7.78 -8.01 -8.95
N TRP A 141 -7.54 -7.10 -9.86
CA TRP A 141 -6.26 -6.40 -9.97
C TRP A 141 -5.83 -5.77 -8.65
N LEU A 142 -4.55 -5.84 -8.34
CA LEU A 142 -3.90 -5.24 -7.17
C LEU A 142 -4.38 -5.82 -5.82
N GLN A 143 -4.80 -7.08 -5.81
CA GLN A 143 -5.23 -7.78 -4.59
C GLN A 143 -4.22 -8.82 -4.11
N MET A 144 -3.49 -9.43 -5.05
CA MET A 144 -2.53 -10.51 -4.80
C MET A 144 -1.10 -10.07 -5.12
N PRO A 145 -0.07 -10.83 -4.72
CA PRO A 145 1.30 -10.60 -5.19
C PRO A 145 1.38 -10.55 -6.71
N VAL A 146 2.34 -9.76 -7.24
CA VAL A 146 2.50 -9.54 -8.69
C VAL A 146 2.70 -10.85 -9.43
N GLU A 147 3.49 -11.76 -8.85
CA GLU A 147 3.80 -13.07 -9.41
C GLU A 147 2.54 -13.92 -9.59
N PHE A 148 1.61 -13.84 -8.64
CA PHE A 148 0.33 -14.52 -8.72
C PHE A 148 -0.57 -13.91 -9.80
N GLU A 149 -0.72 -12.57 -9.76
CA GLU A 149 -1.58 -11.86 -10.71
C GLU A 149 -1.12 -12.00 -12.15
N ASP A 150 0.18 -11.88 -12.43
CA ASP A 150 0.72 -11.96 -13.79
C ASP A 150 0.46 -13.33 -14.43
N ILE A 151 0.46 -14.39 -13.64
CA ILE A 151 0.14 -15.73 -14.13
C ILE A 151 -1.37 -15.90 -14.34
N VAL A 152 -2.19 -15.63 -13.32
CA VAL A 152 -3.62 -15.96 -13.39
C VAL A 152 -4.40 -15.08 -14.37
N PHE A 153 -4.02 -13.81 -14.54
CA PHE A 153 -4.66 -12.93 -15.53
C PHE A 153 -4.22 -13.18 -16.98
N GLY A 154 -3.15 -13.96 -17.18
CA GLY A 154 -2.72 -14.44 -18.50
C GLY A 154 -3.45 -15.70 -18.98
N LEU A 155 -4.06 -16.45 -18.05
CA LEU A 155 -4.77 -17.71 -18.36
C LEU A 155 -6.20 -17.45 -18.89
N ASN A 156 -6.72 -18.38 -19.68
CA ASN A 156 -8.13 -18.43 -20.05
C ASN A 156 -8.96 -19.18 -19.00
N ALA A 157 -10.29 -19.02 -19.05
CA ALA A 157 -11.18 -19.85 -18.26
C ALA A 157 -11.01 -21.34 -18.63
N GLY A 158 -10.88 -22.18 -17.61
CA GLY A 158 -10.60 -23.62 -17.73
C GLY A 158 -9.12 -23.99 -17.73
N GLU A 159 -8.21 -23.06 -18.02
CA GLU A 159 -6.77 -23.31 -18.04
C GLU A 159 -6.17 -23.47 -16.63
N ILE A 160 -5.10 -24.26 -16.56
CA ILE A 160 -4.33 -24.56 -15.34
C ILE A 160 -2.93 -23.99 -15.50
N SER A 161 -2.43 -23.27 -14.50
CA SER A 161 -1.06 -22.78 -14.49
C SER A 161 -0.05 -23.90 -14.29
N ARG A 162 1.21 -23.68 -14.71
CA ARG A 162 2.34 -24.43 -14.16
C ARG A 162 2.52 -24.08 -12.67
N PRO A 163 3.23 -24.92 -11.90
CA PRO A 163 3.64 -24.56 -10.55
C PRO A 163 4.44 -23.25 -10.55
N PHE A 164 4.15 -22.36 -9.60
CA PHE A 164 4.87 -21.11 -9.41
C PHE A 164 4.95 -20.70 -7.94
N LEU A 165 5.95 -19.92 -7.63
CA LEU A 165 6.24 -19.42 -6.29
C LEU A 165 5.65 -18.02 -6.08
N THR A 166 5.18 -17.79 -4.87
CA THR A 166 4.89 -16.47 -4.31
C THR A 166 5.56 -16.34 -2.95
N PRO A 167 5.61 -15.15 -2.33
CA PRO A 167 6.11 -15.01 -0.94
C PRO A 167 5.37 -15.87 0.09
N GLN A 168 4.20 -16.38 -0.22
CA GLN A 168 3.36 -17.18 0.67
C GLN A 168 3.55 -18.69 0.48
N GLY A 169 3.95 -19.13 -0.73
CA GLY A 169 4.07 -20.55 -1.02
C GLY A 169 4.11 -20.90 -2.50
N ILE A 170 3.89 -22.17 -2.81
CA ILE A 170 3.81 -22.71 -4.18
C ILE A 170 2.36 -22.90 -4.56
N HIS A 171 2.02 -22.50 -5.78
CA HIS A 171 0.67 -22.58 -6.33
C HIS A 171 0.62 -23.31 -7.66
N ILE A 172 -0.49 -24.02 -7.89
CA ILE A 172 -1.01 -24.40 -9.20
C ILE A 172 -2.44 -23.87 -9.24
N VAL A 173 -2.77 -22.99 -10.16
CA VAL A 173 -4.07 -22.31 -10.21
C VAL A 173 -4.87 -22.77 -11.41
N LYS A 174 -6.16 -23.00 -11.21
CA LYS A 174 -7.14 -23.17 -12.28
C LYS A 174 -8.07 -21.96 -12.30
N VAL A 175 -8.20 -21.32 -13.45
CA VAL A 175 -9.18 -20.27 -13.67
C VAL A 175 -10.52 -20.91 -13.98
N LEU A 176 -11.54 -20.60 -13.17
CA LEU A 176 -12.89 -21.14 -13.34
C LEU A 176 -13.79 -20.21 -14.15
N GLU A 177 -13.69 -18.90 -13.87
CA GLU A 177 -14.51 -17.85 -14.48
C GLU A 177 -13.71 -16.57 -14.62
N GLN A 178 -14.08 -15.75 -15.61
CA GLN A 178 -13.47 -14.47 -15.89
C GLN A 178 -14.52 -13.37 -16.03
N GLN A 179 -14.21 -12.18 -15.54
CA GLN A 179 -15.02 -10.98 -15.71
C GLN A 179 -14.25 -9.94 -16.50
N GLU A 180 -14.97 -9.12 -17.24
CA GLU A 180 -14.41 -8.06 -18.08
C GLU A 180 -13.55 -7.05 -17.29
N ILE A 181 -12.62 -6.44 -18.00
CA ILE A 181 -11.80 -5.36 -17.48
C ILE A 181 -12.67 -4.12 -17.30
N LEU A 182 -12.77 -3.62 -16.09
CA LEU A 182 -13.51 -2.40 -15.79
C LEU A 182 -12.86 -1.19 -16.47
N PRO A 183 -13.66 -0.20 -16.92
CA PRO A 183 -13.15 1.07 -17.43
C PRO A 183 -12.19 1.75 -16.46
N PHE A 184 -11.22 2.51 -16.99
CA PHE A 184 -10.23 3.25 -16.19
C PHE A 184 -10.86 4.07 -15.07
N GLU A 185 -11.94 4.79 -15.37
CA GLU A 185 -12.62 5.67 -14.42
C GLU A 185 -13.10 4.94 -13.14
N ARG A 186 -13.44 3.65 -13.26
CA ARG A 186 -13.79 2.82 -12.09
C ARG A 186 -12.58 2.23 -11.37
N MET A 187 -11.43 2.20 -12.03
CA MET A 187 -10.19 1.63 -11.47
C MET A 187 -9.22 2.67 -10.95
N LYS A 188 -9.34 3.93 -11.40
CA LYS A 188 -8.44 5.06 -11.12
C LYS A 188 -8.07 5.16 -9.65
N ASP A 189 -9.04 5.35 -8.77
CA ASP A 189 -8.80 5.54 -7.33
C ASP A 189 -8.14 4.35 -6.66
N LYS A 190 -8.50 3.14 -7.11
CA LYS A 190 -7.90 1.92 -6.61
C LYS A 190 -6.43 1.83 -7.02
N ILE A 191 -6.12 2.15 -8.28
CA ILE A 191 -4.75 2.13 -8.79
C ILE A 191 -3.90 3.16 -8.05
N ILE A 192 -4.36 4.40 -7.91
CA ILE A 192 -3.66 5.46 -7.19
C ILE A 192 -3.36 5.02 -5.74
N ARG A 193 -4.37 4.52 -5.01
CA ARG A 193 -4.19 4.05 -3.64
C ARG A 193 -3.19 2.89 -3.51
N CYS A 194 -3.19 1.96 -4.46
CA CYS A 194 -2.28 0.83 -4.43
C CYS A 194 -0.85 1.22 -4.78
N GLN A 195 -0.65 2.13 -5.74
CA GLN A 195 0.66 2.67 -6.07
C GLN A 195 1.27 3.41 -4.87
N THR A 196 0.48 4.26 -4.20
CA THR A 196 0.91 4.96 -2.98
C THR A 196 1.34 4.00 -1.87
N ARG A 197 0.66 2.85 -1.72
CA ARG A 197 1.04 1.83 -0.73
C ARG A 197 2.33 1.11 -1.08
N ARG A 198 2.55 0.77 -2.36
CA ARG A 198 3.69 -0.04 -2.81
C ARG A 198 5.00 0.75 -2.87
N HIS A 199 4.94 2.01 -3.22
CA HIS A 199 6.12 2.85 -3.50
C HIS A 199 6.41 3.91 -2.42
N GLY A 200 5.61 3.97 -1.36
CA GLY A 200 5.77 4.90 -0.24
C GLY A 200 5.39 6.34 -0.61
N MET A 201 6.26 7.03 -1.33
CA MET A 201 6.00 8.33 -1.93
C MET A 201 5.77 8.11 -3.42
N ASP A 202 4.54 8.31 -3.90
CA ASP A 202 4.24 8.23 -5.33
C ASP A 202 4.94 9.36 -6.10
N LYS A 203 4.99 9.25 -7.43
CA LYS A 203 5.61 10.29 -8.24
C LYS A 203 4.82 11.60 -8.21
N GLY A 204 3.49 11.54 -8.05
CA GLY A 204 2.65 12.72 -7.88
C GLY A 204 3.05 13.53 -6.66
N THR A 205 3.30 12.86 -5.51
CA THR A 205 3.86 13.52 -4.32
C THR A 205 5.27 14.07 -4.58
N ARG A 206 6.10 13.34 -5.30
CA ARG A 206 7.45 13.83 -5.69
C ARG A 206 7.37 15.04 -6.60
N ALA A 207 6.55 15.00 -7.64
CA ALA A 207 6.33 16.11 -8.54
C ALA A 207 5.83 17.36 -7.79
N PHE A 208 4.90 17.17 -6.85
CA PHE A 208 4.43 18.24 -5.98
C PHE A 208 5.55 18.80 -5.09
N VAL A 209 6.34 17.94 -4.44
CA VAL A 209 7.51 18.38 -3.63
C VAL A 209 8.53 19.12 -4.49
N ASP A 210 8.80 18.66 -5.72
CA ASP A 210 9.72 19.34 -6.62
C ASP A 210 9.19 20.69 -7.10
N LYS A 211 7.86 20.82 -7.26
CA LYS A 211 7.20 22.12 -7.50
C LYS A 211 7.39 23.06 -6.31
N LEU A 212 7.12 22.58 -5.09
CA LEU A 212 7.35 23.37 -3.86
C LEU A 212 8.80 23.77 -3.66
N LYS A 213 9.77 22.89 -3.97
CA LYS A 213 11.20 23.25 -3.93
C LYS A 213 11.54 24.43 -4.84
N LYS A 214 10.93 24.51 -6.01
CA LYS A 214 11.10 25.65 -6.94
C LYS A 214 10.41 26.90 -6.40
N GLU A 215 9.17 26.76 -5.93
CA GLU A 215 8.36 27.86 -5.41
C GLU A 215 9.00 28.51 -4.18
N TYR A 216 9.52 27.70 -3.24
CA TYR A 216 10.16 28.16 -2.01
C TYR A 216 11.69 28.29 -2.15
N HIS A 217 12.21 28.44 -3.35
CA HIS A 217 13.64 28.66 -3.62
C HIS A 217 14.56 27.75 -2.80
N TYR A 218 14.26 26.43 -2.81
CA TYR A 218 15.05 25.44 -2.09
C TYR A 218 16.50 25.40 -2.57
N MET A 219 17.45 25.64 -1.67
CA MET A 219 18.88 25.55 -1.93
C MET A 219 19.53 24.56 -0.95
N PRO A 220 20.02 23.40 -1.39
CA PRO A 220 20.72 22.46 -0.54
C PRO A 220 22.14 22.93 -0.25
N ASP A 221 22.62 22.75 1.00
CA ASP A 221 24.04 22.84 1.36
C ASP A 221 24.64 21.42 1.33
N LYS A 222 25.33 21.12 0.25
CA LYS A 222 25.92 19.79 0.05
C LYS A 222 26.92 19.44 1.13
N ALA A 223 27.76 20.41 1.57
CA ALA A 223 28.77 20.17 2.58
C ALA A 223 28.15 19.84 3.96
N GLY A 224 27.04 20.51 4.31
CA GLY A 224 26.30 20.21 5.54
C GLY A 224 25.63 18.85 5.50
N ILE A 225 25.05 18.49 4.35
CA ILE A 225 24.43 17.16 4.13
C ILE A 225 25.48 16.04 4.18
N ASP A 226 26.60 16.20 3.49
CA ASP A 226 27.69 15.20 3.47
C ASP A 226 28.29 15.01 4.88
N GLU A 227 28.44 16.08 5.65
CA GLU A 227 28.89 16.00 7.04
C GLU A 227 27.88 15.24 7.92
N LEU A 228 26.59 15.54 7.79
CA LEU A 228 25.52 14.83 8.51
C LEU A 228 25.52 13.33 8.19
N LEU A 229 25.66 12.98 6.92
CA LEU A 229 25.69 11.57 6.48
C LEU A 229 26.93 10.83 7.00
N ALA A 230 28.07 11.50 7.05
CA ALA A 230 29.32 10.90 7.51
C ALA A 230 29.39 10.74 9.03
N LYS A 231 28.92 11.74 9.79
CA LYS A 231 29.09 11.82 11.26
C LYS A 231 27.82 11.52 12.06
N GLY A 232 26.64 11.46 11.39
CA GLY A 232 25.33 11.33 12.03
C GLY A 232 24.82 12.60 12.72
N SER A 233 25.61 13.68 12.71
CA SER A 233 25.27 15.00 13.25
C SER A 233 26.06 16.09 12.56
N THR A 234 25.53 17.30 12.51
CA THR A 234 26.23 18.51 12.02
C THR A 234 25.67 19.75 12.70
N SER A 235 26.51 20.78 12.84
CA SER A 235 26.09 22.14 13.23
C SER A 235 25.85 23.05 12.01
N ARG A 236 26.13 22.56 10.79
CA ARG A 236 26.00 23.33 9.56
C ARG A 236 24.54 23.43 9.10
N VAL A 237 24.32 24.40 8.23
CA VAL A 237 23.08 24.48 7.45
C VAL A 237 23.00 23.26 6.52
N LEU A 238 21.84 22.70 6.39
CA LEU A 238 21.55 21.59 5.47
C LEU A 238 20.89 22.07 4.18
N PHE A 239 20.02 23.05 4.31
CA PHE A 239 19.34 23.70 3.18
C PHE A 239 18.72 25.02 3.61
N THR A 240 18.32 25.83 2.62
CA THR A 240 17.50 27.02 2.83
C THR A 240 16.18 26.91 2.06
N LEU A 241 15.12 27.54 2.59
CA LEU A 241 13.85 27.80 1.93
C LEU A 241 13.56 29.29 2.02
N ASP A 242 13.41 29.97 0.91
CA ASP A 242 13.22 31.43 0.83
C ASP A 242 14.21 32.21 1.72
N GLY A 243 15.47 31.78 1.72
CA GLY A 243 16.53 32.38 2.54
C GLY A 243 16.53 31.97 4.01
N LYS A 244 15.53 31.30 4.53
CA LYS A 244 15.51 30.75 5.88
C LYS A 244 16.33 29.47 5.95
N ALA A 245 17.33 29.44 6.84
CA ALA A 245 18.22 28.30 7.00
C ALA A 245 17.65 27.23 7.93
N TYR A 246 17.89 25.98 7.55
CA TYR A 246 17.56 24.77 8.32
C TYR A 246 18.83 23.95 8.48
N GLY A 247 19.22 23.66 9.72
CA GLY A 247 20.50 23.01 10.04
C GLY A 247 20.35 21.71 10.80
N GLY A 248 21.49 21.24 11.32
CA GLY A 248 21.53 19.97 12.04
C GLY A 248 20.68 19.95 13.32
N LYS A 249 20.45 21.10 13.96
CA LYS A 249 19.61 21.21 15.17
C LYS A 249 18.12 20.93 14.84
N GLU A 250 17.60 21.56 13.79
CA GLU A 250 16.24 21.34 13.32
C GLU A 250 16.05 19.89 12.86
N PHE A 251 17.06 19.33 12.16
CA PHE A 251 17.06 17.92 11.77
C PHE A 251 17.05 16.98 12.97
N ALA A 252 17.85 17.23 14.00
CA ALA A 252 17.85 16.42 15.22
C ALA A 252 16.50 16.46 15.94
N GLY A 253 15.87 17.66 16.02
CA GLY A 253 14.52 17.81 16.55
C GLY A 253 13.49 16.99 15.75
N PHE A 254 13.55 17.07 14.42
CA PHE A 254 12.69 16.26 13.54
C PHE A 254 12.91 14.76 13.73
N ALA A 255 14.15 14.30 13.74
CA ALA A 255 14.51 12.88 13.90
C ALA A 255 14.11 12.31 15.27
N ALA A 256 14.10 13.12 16.32
CA ALA A 256 13.65 12.72 17.65
C ALA A 256 12.13 12.49 17.72
N VAL A 257 11.36 13.27 16.96
CA VAL A 257 9.90 13.13 16.87
C VAL A 257 9.50 12.03 15.89
N TYR A 258 10.25 11.88 14.80
CA TYR A 258 9.99 10.94 13.71
C TYR A 258 11.18 9.99 13.51
N PRO A 259 11.39 9.02 14.41
CA PRO A 259 12.47 8.07 14.24
C PRO A 259 12.25 7.31 12.94
N ALA A 260 13.26 7.30 12.06
CA ALA A 260 13.28 6.46 10.87
C ALA A 260 13.03 5.02 11.33
N GLY A 261 11.98 4.40 10.83
CA GLY A 261 11.69 3.00 11.13
C GLY A 261 12.98 2.20 10.91
N THR A 262 13.35 1.38 11.88
CA THR A 262 14.61 0.64 11.99
C THR A 262 14.79 -0.35 10.84
N ARG A 263 15.05 0.12 9.62
CA ARG A 263 15.85 -0.59 8.64
C ARG A 263 17.30 -0.21 8.92
N LYS A 264 18.01 -1.10 9.61
CA LYS A 264 19.48 -1.07 9.64
C LYS A 264 19.94 -0.93 8.18
N ILE A 265 20.43 0.26 7.83
CA ILE A 265 21.23 0.41 6.63
C ILE A 265 22.48 -0.41 6.91
N GLY A 266 22.55 -1.60 6.31
CA GLY A 266 23.69 -2.49 6.43
C GLY A 266 24.93 -1.71 5.99
N ARG A 267 25.95 -1.67 6.86
CA ARG A 267 27.30 -1.27 6.46
C ARG A 267 27.71 -2.20 5.32
N ALA A 268 27.81 -1.65 4.11
CA ALA A 268 28.56 -2.28 3.06
C ALA A 268 30.04 -2.21 3.47
N HIS A 269 30.65 -3.35 3.67
CA HIS A 269 32.10 -3.53 3.62
C HIS A 269 32.53 -3.74 2.17
#